data_62b474665fae562da30b893f825c4d6d
#
_entry.id   62b474665fae562da30b893f825c4d6d
#
_cell.length_a   1.000
_cell.length_b   1.000
_cell.length_c   1.000
_cell.angle_alpha   90.00
_cell.angle_beta   90.00
_cell.angle_gamma   90.00
#
_symmetry.space_group_name_H-M   'P 1'
#
loop_
_entity.id
_entity.type
_entity.pdbx_description
1 polymer ?
#
loop_
_entity_poly.entity_id
_entity_poly.type
_entity_poly.pdbx_seq_one_letter_code
_entity_poly.pdbx_strand_id
1 'polypeptide(L)'
;MLFVAGGVSCVGCVEQCAMGLGTEGVRPSGTVTFLFTDIEGSTRRWEADADGMRSALVVHDEVLRSAIEGSGGWWFKHTGDGVCAAFASARAAVDAAVAAQRLLELPVRMGIATGEAEQRGDDYFGPALNRAARVMAVGHGGQVVLSVSTVGLVAGVDLLDLGEHRLRGLSGVEHLFQVRGEGLATTFPPLKTVNAVPGNLPVQATSFVGRTEEIRELTNLVRTHRLVTLTGVGGVGKTRLAIQVAAGLVPEFPDGVWLVELAPVGDPAAVPDAVATTLGITPQAGMTVTASVANALAGRRLFIVLDNCEHVIDAAADLLDAVLARTSTVQVIATSREGLRVGGEFLWPVSSLDVKAGAASAAVELFVERARAAKPGFSANTDADGIAVTEICTRLDGIALAIELAAARMVSMSPSEVLARLNDRFRLLTGSRRGLERHQTLRHAVQWSYELLTDDERVVLQHASVFADGFNLGGITHLCQYFDEYVMLDLVDSLVRKSLVTAQQSAGTTRYGLLETIRKFAEDQLAATGNIG
;
A
#
# COMPACT_ATOMS: atom_id res chain seq x y z
N MET A 1 72.94 25.51 -49.55
CA MET A 1 72.61 26.63 -50.45
C MET A 1 71.21 27.03 -50.16
N LEU A 2 70.88 28.00 -49.31
CA LEU A 2 70.60 29.41 -49.63
C LEU A 2 69.33 29.53 -50.50
N PHE A 3 68.28 30.19 -50.14
CA PHE A 3 67.90 31.51 -49.59
C PHE A 3 66.41 31.48 -49.18
N VAL A 4 65.93 31.83 -48.00
CA VAL A 4 65.71 33.16 -47.38
C VAL A 4 64.64 34.05 -48.08
N ALA A 5 63.70 34.44 -47.27
CA ALA A 5 62.85 35.64 -47.21
C ALA A 5 61.54 35.57 -48.05
N GLY A 6 60.48 36.14 -47.60
CA GLY A 6 60.23 37.09 -46.57
C GLY A 6 58.71 37.20 -46.30
N GLY A 7 58.39 37.58 -45.08
CA GLY A 7 57.06 37.78 -44.57
C GLY A 7 56.44 39.10 -45.09
N VAL A 8 55.11 39.08 -45.13
CA VAL A 8 54.30 40.29 -44.89
C VAL A 8 53.08 39.88 -44.03
N SER A 9 53.09 40.38 -42.85
CA SER A 9 51.98 40.38 -41.88
C SER A 9 50.83 41.19 -42.44
N CYS A 10 49.64 40.61 -42.52
CA CYS A 10 48.38 41.38 -42.62
C CYS A 10 47.51 41.01 -41.42
N VAL A 11 47.77 41.72 -40.33
CA VAL A 11 46.85 41.87 -39.23
C VAL A 11 45.74 42.81 -39.68
N GLY A 12 44.51 42.34 -39.82
CA GLY A 12 43.41 43.25 -40.12
C GLY A 12 42.25 42.74 -40.93
N CYS A 13 41.87 41.42 -40.78
CA CYS A 13 40.61 40.95 -41.39
C CYS A 13 39.96 39.77 -40.68
N VAL A 14 39.99 39.74 -39.36
CA VAL A 14 39.30 38.71 -38.55
C VAL A 14 38.27 39.30 -37.58
N GLU A 15 37.97 40.61 -37.63
CA GLU A 15 37.02 41.21 -36.68
C GLU A 15 35.69 41.70 -37.28
N GLN A 16 35.22 41.13 -38.42
CA GLN A 16 33.95 41.57 -39.01
C GLN A 16 33.07 40.46 -39.56
N CYS A 17 33.14 39.25 -39.02
CA CYS A 17 32.16 38.17 -39.33
C CYS A 17 31.56 37.49 -38.09
N ALA A 18 31.45 38.20 -36.97
CA ALA A 18 30.79 37.69 -35.77
C ALA A 18 29.64 38.62 -35.36
N MET A 19 28.78 38.98 -36.32
CA MET A 19 27.49 39.57 -36.01
C MET A 19 26.41 38.93 -36.87
N GLY A 20 25.54 38.13 -36.22
CA GLY A 20 24.19 37.84 -36.72
C GLY A 20 24.01 36.61 -37.59
N LEU A 21 24.38 35.43 -37.14
CA LEU A 21 23.59 34.24 -37.46
C LEU A 21 22.95 33.77 -36.16
N GLY A 22 21.79 34.30 -35.87
CA GLY A 22 20.83 33.61 -35.03
C GLY A 22 20.67 32.21 -35.63
N THR A 23 21.09 31.17 -34.92
CA THR A 23 20.76 29.78 -35.29
C THR A 23 19.25 29.64 -35.16
N GLU A 24 18.51 29.98 -36.23
CA GLU A 24 17.19 29.36 -36.42
C GLU A 24 17.46 27.87 -36.47
N GLY A 25 17.21 27.17 -35.38
CA GLY A 25 17.40 25.72 -35.27
C GLY A 25 16.66 25.05 -36.41
N VAL A 26 17.36 24.25 -37.21
CA VAL A 26 16.76 23.50 -38.32
C VAL A 26 15.62 22.67 -37.74
N ARG A 27 14.39 23.00 -38.14
CA ARG A 27 13.19 22.31 -37.68
C ARG A 27 13.23 20.85 -38.15
N PRO A 28 13.20 19.86 -37.23
CA PRO A 28 13.23 18.45 -37.61
C PRO A 28 12.05 18.07 -38.51
N SER A 29 12.27 17.28 -39.56
CA SER A 29 11.23 16.81 -40.47
C SER A 29 11.42 15.33 -40.84
N GLY A 30 10.35 14.66 -41.26
CA GLY A 30 10.36 13.22 -41.52
C GLY A 30 10.21 12.39 -40.25
N THR A 31 11.22 11.58 -39.91
CA THR A 31 11.25 10.85 -38.65
C THR A 31 11.76 11.79 -37.55
N VAL A 32 10.91 12.14 -36.61
CA VAL A 32 11.15 13.12 -35.55
C VAL A 32 11.03 12.45 -34.19
N THR A 33 11.91 12.80 -33.26
CA THR A 33 11.81 12.40 -31.86
C THR A 33 11.18 13.54 -31.05
N PHE A 34 10.12 13.23 -30.34
CA PHE A 34 9.41 14.18 -29.49
C PHE A 34 9.69 13.94 -28.01
N LEU A 35 10.01 15.02 -27.31
CA LEU A 35 10.09 15.07 -25.85
C LEU A 35 8.90 15.89 -25.34
N PHE A 36 8.04 15.29 -24.53
CA PHE A 36 6.94 15.94 -23.86
C PHE A 36 7.18 15.92 -22.36
N THR A 37 6.91 17.03 -21.70
CA THR A 37 7.09 17.20 -20.26
C THR A 37 5.81 17.72 -19.62
N ASP A 38 5.65 17.44 -18.31
CA ASP A 38 4.51 17.93 -17.53
C ASP A 38 4.87 17.88 -16.03
N ILE A 39 4.40 18.87 -15.25
CA ILE A 39 4.65 18.93 -13.80
C ILE A 39 3.60 18.12 -13.06
N GLU A 40 4.02 17.06 -12.37
CA GLU A 40 3.11 16.23 -11.60
C GLU A 40 2.46 17.00 -10.45
N GLY A 41 1.11 17.02 -10.41
CA GLY A 41 0.35 17.69 -9.36
C GLY A 41 0.38 19.22 -9.41
N SER A 42 0.63 19.82 -10.58
CA SER A 42 0.67 21.28 -10.81
C SER A 42 -0.56 22.00 -10.26
N THR A 43 -1.77 21.53 -10.54
CA THR A 43 -3.03 22.12 -10.07
C THR A 43 -3.05 22.29 -8.54
N ARG A 44 -2.69 21.24 -7.79
CA ARG A 44 -2.65 21.30 -6.33
C ARG A 44 -1.59 22.27 -5.80
N ARG A 45 -0.46 22.41 -6.52
CA ARG A 45 0.61 23.37 -6.17
C ARG A 45 0.16 24.81 -6.42
N TRP A 46 -0.57 25.06 -7.51
CA TRP A 46 -1.20 26.35 -7.79
C TRP A 46 -2.22 26.75 -6.74
N GLU A 47 -3.03 25.81 -6.28
CA GLU A 47 -4.01 26.03 -5.22
C GLU A 47 -3.35 26.31 -3.85
N ALA A 48 -2.22 25.67 -3.56
CA ALA A 48 -1.51 25.81 -2.30
C ALA A 48 -0.67 27.10 -2.21
N ASP A 49 0.07 27.45 -3.27
CA ASP A 49 0.95 28.64 -3.34
C ASP A 49 1.13 29.10 -4.79
N ALA A 50 0.27 30.01 -5.20
CA ALA A 50 0.28 30.54 -6.58
C ALA A 50 1.52 31.38 -6.91
N ASP A 51 2.07 32.13 -5.94
CA ASP A 51 3.22 33.01 -6.18
C ASP A 51 4.53 32.21 -6.21
N GLY A 52 4.69 31.26 -5.30
CA GLY A 52 5.80 30.31 -5.32
C GLY A 52 5.80 29.46 -6.58
N MET A 53 4.62 28.96 -7.00
CA MET A 53 4.50 28.18 -8.24
C MET A 53 4.84 29.00 -9.49
N ARG A 54 4.44 30.28 -9.56
CA ARG A 54 4.79 31.19 -10.67
C ARG A 54 6.30 31.40 -10.77
N SER A 55 6.96 31.59 -9.64
CA SER A 55 8.42 31.77 -9.60
C SER A 55 9.16 30.50 -10.00
N ALA A 56 8.70 29.33 -9.50
CA ALA A 56 9.27 28.04 -9.82
C ALA A 56 9.09 27.68 -11.32
N LEU A 57 7.96 28.10 -11.93
CA LEU A 57 7.69 27.85 -13.36
C LEU A 57 8.65 28.62 -14.27
N VAL A 58 9.06 29.85 -13.91
CA VAL A 58 10.07 30.62 -14.66
C VAL A 58 11.40 29.87 -14.71
N VAL A 59 11.86 29.37 -13.57
CA VAL A 59 13.11 28.57 -13.49
C VAL A 59 12.97 27.24 -14.26
N HIS A 60 11.84 26.58 -14.13
CA HIS A 60 11.52 25.36 -14.88
C HIS A 60 11.63 25.56 -16.39
N ASP A 61 11.01 26.64 -16.91
CA ASP A 61 11.03 26.93 -18.35
C ASP A 61 12.43 27.27 -18.85
N GLU A 62 13.23 27.99 -18.04
CA GLU A 62 14.62 28.33 -18.39
C GLU A 62 15.52 27.10 -18.44
N VAL A 63 15.39 26.17 -17.46
CA VAL A 63 16.13 24.91 -17.43
C VAL A 63 15.77 24.05 -18.63
N LEU A 64 14.47 23.87 -18.93
CA LEU A 64 14.03 23.09 -20.08
C LEU A 64 14.49 23.69 -21.41
N ARG A 65 14.36 25.02 -21.57
CA ARG A 65 14.80 25.72 -22.77
C ARG A 65 16.29 25.52 -23.00
N SER A 66 17.10 25.75 -21.98
CA SER A 66 18.55 25.58 -22.07
C SER A 66 18.96 24.15 -22.44
N ALA A 67 18.31 23.15 -21.83
CA ALA A 67 18.61 21.75 -22.12
C ALA A 67 18.17 21.31 -23.53
N ILE A 68 16.99 21.76 -23.97
CA ILE A 68 16.44 21.45 -25.28
C ILE A 68 17.27 22.10 -26.41
N GLU A 69 17.48 23.42 -26.33
CA GLU A 69 18.23 24.17 -27.36
C GLU A 69 19.71 23.78 -27.36
N GLY A 70 20.30 23.58 -26.15
CA GLY A 70 21.70 23.11 -26.02
C GLY A 70 21.95 21.72 -26.62
N SER A 71 20.90 20.90 -26.74
CA SER A 71 20.96 19.58 -27.41
C SER A 71 20.48 19.62 -28.86
N GLY A 72 20.29 20.81 -29.45
CA GLY A 72 19.84 20.96 -30.84
C GLY A 72 18.38 20.62 -31.07
N GLY A 73 17.56 20.67 -30.02
CA GLY A 73 16.12 20.49 -30.09
C GLY A 73 15.40 21.80 -30.39
N TRP A 74 14.20 21.68 -30.91
CA TRP A 74 13.29 22.80 -31.16
C TRP A 74 12.08 22.75 -30.24
N TRP A 75 11.95 23.75 -29.36
CA TRP A 75 10.78 23.96 -28.51
C TRP A 75 9.65 24.53 -29.35
N PHE A 76 8.62 23.77 -29.64
CA PHE A 76 7.55 24.19 -30.53
C PHE A 76 6.23 24.50 -29.83
N LYS A 77 6.04 24.07 -28.57
CA LYS A 77 4.78 24.30 -27.86
C LYS A 77 4.96 24.34 -26.36
N HIS A 78 4.22 25.24 -25.71
CA HIS A 78 4.04 25.34 -24.26
C HIS A 78 2.60 24.99 -23.90
N THR A 79 2.37 24.13 -22.90
CA THR A 79 1.04 23.64 -22.52
C THR A 79 0.60 24.14 -21.15
N GLY A 80 1.20 25.22 -20.67
CA GLY A 80 0.93 25.84 -19.37
C GLY A 80 1.90 25.39 -18.28
N ASP A 81 1.96 24.12 -17.98
CA ASP A 81 2.86 23.48 -17.01
C ASP A 81 3.77 22.42 -17.64
N GLY A 82 3.76 22.33 -18.95
CA GLY A 82 4.56 21.39 -19.72
C GLY A 82 5.07 21.96 -21.04
N VAL A 83 6.01 21.24 -21.61
CA VAL A 83 6.72 21.62 -22.83
C VAL A 83 6.69 20.51 -23.85
N CYS A 84 6.57 20.88 -25.13
CA CYS A 84 6.71 19.96 -26.26
C CYS A 84 7.92 20.40 -27.11
N ALA A 85 8.87 19.48 -27.28
CA ALA A 85 10.07 19.70 -28.09
C ALA A 85 10.27 18.61 -29.14
N ALA A 86 10.90 18.98 -30.25
CA ALA A 86 11.19 18.10 -31.39
C ALA A 86 12.69 18.04 -31.64
N PHE A 87 13.21 16.84 -31.95
CA PHE A 87 14.61 16.58 -32.20
C PHE A 87 14.80 15.75 -33.48
N ALA A 88 15.85 16.06 -34.23
CA ALA A 88 16.27 15.23 -35.35
C ALA A 88 16.98 13.94 -34.93
N SER A 89 17.45 13.86 -33.67
CA SER A 89 18.14 12.72 -33.09
C SER A 89 17.45 12.24 -31.81
N ALA A 90 17.16 10.95 -31.73
CA ALA A 90 16.62 10.31 -30.53
C ALA A 90 17.59 10.43 -29.34
N ARG A 91 18.90 10.32 -29.60
CA ARG A 91 19.93 10.49 -28.57
C ARG A 91 19.93 11.88 -28.00
N ALA A 92 19.83 12.92 -28.83
CA ALA A 92 19.78 14.31 -28.41
C ALA A 92 18.55 14.60 -27.50
N ALA A 93 17.40 14.02 -27.83
CA ALA A 93 16.21 14.12 -26.99
C ALA A 93 16.39 13.51 -25.60
N VAL A 94 17.05 12.34 -25.51
CA VAL A 94 17.37 11.70 -24.23
C VAL A 94 18.38 12.53 -23.44
N ASP A 95 19.45 13.01 -24.09
CA ASP A 95 20.47 13.85 -23.45
C ASP A 95 19.87 15.15 -22.89
N ALA A 96 18.97 15.80 -23.64
CA ALA A 96 18.22 16.97 -23.19
C ALA A 96 17.35 16.64 -21.97
N ALA A 97 16.60 15.55 -22.00
CA ALA A 97 15.74 15.11 -20.91
C ALA A 97 16.53 14.83 -19.63
N VAL A 98 17.68 14.13 -19.73
CA VAL A 98 18.56 13.81 -18.60
C VAL A 98 19.20 15.08 -18.05
N ALA A 99 19.69 15.99 -18.89
CA ALA A 99 20.27 17.26 -18.49
C ALA A 99 19.26 18.13 -17.72
N ALA A 100 18.05 18.27 -18.27
CA ALA A 100 16.98 19.01 -17.59
C ALA A 100 16.59 18.38 -16.26
N GLN A 101 16.38 17.05 -16.23
CA GLN A 101 15.90 16.34 -15.04
C GLN A 101 16.85 16.46 -13.84
N ARG A 102 18.15 16.61 -14.08
CA ARG A 102 19.17 16.82 -13.03
C ARG A 102 19.12 18.20 -12.38
N LEU A 103 18.54 19.18 -13.07
CA LEU A 103 18.49 20.59 -12.63
C LEU A 103 17.10 21.02 -12.18
N LEU A 104 16.07 20.27 -12.52
CA LEU A 104 14.68 20.60 -12.20
C LEU A 104 14.39 20.31 -10.71
N GLU A 105 13.88 21.30 -10.00
CA GLU A 105 13.39 21.17 -8.62
C GLU A 105 11.92 20.70 -8.57
N LEU A 106 11.13 21.04 -9.60
CA LEU A 106 9.75 20.60 -9.72
C LEU A 106 9.70 19.13 -10.18
N PRO A 107 8.69 18.34 -9.73
CA PRO A 107 8.54 16.94 -10.13
C PRO A 107 8.02 16.85 -11.57
N VAL A 108 8.91 16.95 -12.54
CA VAL A 108 8.58 16.91 -13.97
C VAL A 108 8.65 15.47 -14.47
N ARG A 109 7.56 14.98 -15.06
CA ARG A 109 7.51 13.72 -15.80
C ARG A 109 7.81 13.97 -17.28
N MET A 110 8.56 13.08 -17.91
CA MET A 110 9.00 13.23 -19.28
C MET A 110 8.72 11.97 -20.10
N GLY A 111 8.22 12.15 -21.31
CA GLY A 111 7.94 11.07 -22.25
C GLY A 111 8.60 11.31 -23.60
N ILE A 112 9.28 10.29 -24.14
CA ILE A 112 9.99 10.37 -25.43
C ILE A 112 9.47 9.29 -26.37
N ALA A 113 9.08 9.70 -27.57
CA ALA A 113 8.69 8.79 -28.64
C ALA A 113 9.18 9.29 -29.99
N THR A 114 9.54 8.36 -30.88
CA THR A 114 10.05 8.66 -32.24
C THR A 114 9.11 8.09 -33.29
N GLY A 115 8.92 8.83 -34.36
CA GLY A 115 8.13 8.39 -35.51
C GLY A 115 7.94 9.48 -36.56
N GLU A 116 7.21 9.16 -37.62
CA GLU A 116 6.89 10.12 -38.67
C GLU A 116 5.91 11.16 -38.15
N ALA A 117 6.15 12.42 -38.54
CA ALA A 117 5.28 13.55 -38.20
C ALA A 117 5.20 14.55 -39.35
N GLU A 118 4.03 15.14 -39.54
CA GLU A 118 3.79 16.20 -40.49
C GLU A 118 3.98 17.56 -39.79
N GLN A 119 4.84 18.41 -40.33
CA GLN A 119 5.00 19.77 -39.88
C GLN A 119 3.98 20.67 -40.58
N ARG A 120 3.22 21.46 -39.84
CA ARG A 120 2.30 22.49 -40.35
C ARG A 120 2.56 23.79 -39.63
N GLY A 121 3.21 24.73 -40.32
CA GLY A 121 3.66 25.99 -39.71
C GLY A 121 4.67 25.73 -38.59
N ASP A 122 4.34 26.18 -37.40
CA ASP A 122 5.19 26.03 -36.19
C ASP A 122 4.78 24.85 -35.30
N ASP A 123 3.84 24.02 -35.72
CA ASP A 123 3.36 22.86 -34.97
C ASP A 123 3.57 21.53 -35.72
N TYR A 124 3.50 20.41 -35.01
CA TYR A 124 3.58 19.06 -35.54
C TYR A 124 2.28 18.29 -35.34
N PHE A 125 2.01 17.38 -36.28
CA PHE A 125 0.84 16.49 -36.29
C PHE A 125 1.25 15.06 -36.63
N GLY A 126 0.64 14.10 -35.98
CA GLY A 126 0.84 12.70 -36.30
C GLY A 126 0.81 11.75 -35.09
N PRO A 127 0.88 10.43 -35.34
CA PRO A 127 0.79 9.41 -34.29
C PRO A 127 1.93 9.48 -33.27
N ALA A 128 3.13 9.94 -33.67
CA ALA A 128 4.30 10.05 -32.81
C ALA A 128 4.10 11.05 -31.66
N LEU A 129 3.42 12.20 -31.92
CA LEU A 129 3.09 13.16 -30.88
C LEU A 129 2.12 12.59 -29.86
N ASN A 130 1.05 11.94 -30.34
CA ASN A 130 0.09 11.30 -29.46
C ASN A 130 0.78 10.25 -28.59
N ARG A 131 1.70 9.46 -29.17
CA ARG A 131 2.48 8.47 -28.43
C ARG A 131 3.35 9.14 -27.35
N ALA A 132 4.13 10.18 -27.68
CA ALA A 132 4.95 10.93 -26.72
C ALA A 132 4.12 11.47 -25.55
N ALA A 133 2.95 12.09 -25.84
CA ALA A 133 2.05 12.59 -24.82
C ALA A 133 1.51 11.47 -23.89
N ARG A 134 1.18 10.31 -24.44
CA ARG A 134 0.70 9.17 -23.65
C ARG A 134 1.80 8.51 -22.84
N VAL A 135 3.01 8.41 -23.39
CA VAL A 135 4.19 7.92 -22.67
C VAL A 135 4.53 8.83 -21.49
N MET A 136 4.50 10.16 -21.69
CA MET A 136 4.70 11.14 -20.62
C MET A 136 3.62 11.03 -19.54
N ALA A 137 2.35 10.90 -19.93
CA ALA A 137 1.22 10.88 -19.00
C ALA A 137 1.24 9.73 -18.00
N VAL A 138 1.87 8.59 -18.34
CA VAL A 138 1.95 7.41 -17.46
C VAL A 138 3.16 7.43 -16.52
N GLY A 139 4.12 8.32 -16.74
CA GLY A 139 5.27 8.50 -15.87
C GLY A 139 4.96 9.26 -14.58
N HIS A 140 5.93 9.28 -13.69
CA HIS A 140 5.93 10.01 -12.43
C HIS A 140 6.86 11.22 -12.48
N GLY A 141 6.65 12.20 -11.61
CA GLY A 141 7.56 13.33 -11.46
C GLY A 141 8.99 12.87 -11.17
N GLY A 142 9.96 13.37 -11.94
CA GLY A 142 11.35 12.91 -11.88
C GLY A 142 11.68 11.75 -12.82
N GLN A 143 10.69 11.14 -13.50
CA GLN A 143 10.87 9.98 -14.37
C GLN A 143 10.95 10.37 -15.85
N VAL A 144 11.91 9.77 -16.58
CA VAL A 144 12.04 9.86 -18.05
C VAL A 144 11.69 8.51 -18.64
N VAL A 145 10.59 8.44 -19.41
CA VAL A 145 10.06 7.21 -20.02
C VAL A 145 10.19 7.27 -21.54
N LEU A 146 10.69 6.19 -22.13
CA LEU A 146 10.86 6.02 -23.58
C LEU A 146 9.87 4.98 -24.11
N SER A 147 9.33 5.25 -25.29
CA SER A 147 8.64 4.27 -26.12
C SER A 147 9.66 3.36 -26.82
N VAL A 148 9.29 2.10 -27.09
CA VAL A 148 10.10 1.15 -27.87
C VAL A 148 10.54 1.74 -29.22
N SER A 149 9.75 2.61 -29.85
CA SER A 149 10.09 3.29 -31.09
C SER A 149 11.34 4.16 -31.01
N THR A 150 11.73 4.58 -29.79
CA THR A 150 12.92 5.39 -29.53
C THR A 150 14.11 4.52 -29.14
N VAL A 151 13.89 3.41 -28.44
CA VAL A 151 14.94 2.56 -27.84
C VAL A 151 15.92 2.03 -28.87
N GLY A 152 15.45 1.57 -30.03
CA GLY A 152 16.30 1.10 -31.09
C GLY A 152 17.21 2.15 -31.76
N LEU A 153 16.98 3.44 -31.47
CA LEU A 153 17.71 4.59 -32.00
C LEU A 153 18.71 5.21 -31.01
N VAL A 154 18.73 4.72 -29.74
CA VAL A 154 19.60 5.25 -28.69
C VAL A 154 20.58 4.18 -28.23
N ALA A 155 21.84 4.29 -28.67
CA ALA A 155 22.92 3.40 -28.24
C ALA A 155 23.61 3.97 -26.98
N GLY A 156 24.00 3.09 -26.04
CA GLY A 156 24.79 3.47 -24.86
C GLY A 156 24.03 4.25 -23.79
N VAL A 157 22.69 4.17 -23.77
CA VAL A 157 21.84 4.67 -22.68
C VAL A 157 21.50 3.50 -21.77
N ASP A 158 21.63 3.68 -20.45
CA ASP A 158 21.18 2.69 -19.48
C ASP A 158 19.65 2.77 -19.34
N LEU A 159 18.98 1.67 -19.70
CA LEU A 159 17.52 1.59 -19.73
C LEU A 159 17.04 0.45 -18.83
N LEU A 160 16.04 0.75 -18.02
CA LEU A 160 15.26 -0.25 -17.29
C LEU A 160 14.02 -0.61 -18.12
N ASP A 161 13.87 -1.88 -18.45
CA ASP A 161 12.67 -2.39 -19.08
C ASP A 161 11.49 -2.33 -18.10
N LEU A 162 10.43 -1.61 -18.48
CA LEU A 162 9.20 -1.50 -17.70
C LEU A 162 8.10 -2.44 -18.19
N GLY A 163 8.33 -3.16 -19.30
CA GLY A 163 7.40 -4.11 -19.89
C GLY A 163 6.36 -3.49 -20.84
N GLU A 164 5.39 -4.31 -21.21
CA GLU A 164 4.31 -3.97 -22.14
C GLU A 164 3.11 -3.35 -21.41
N HIS A 165 2.63 -2.21 -21.95
CA HIS A 165 1.55 -1.43 -21.35
C HIS A 165 0.52 -0.99 -22.39
N ARG A 166 -0.76 -0.98 -22.01
CA ARG A 166 -1.81 -0.32 -22.80
C ARG A 166 -1.92 1.13 -22.36
N LEU A 167 -1.74 2.05 -23.28
CA LEU A 167 -1.84 3.49 -23.05
C LEU A 167 -3.21 4.00 -23.51
N ARG A 168 -3.82 4.89 -22.73
CA ARG A 168 -5.15 5.42 -23.04
C ARG A 168 -5.15 6.14 -24.38
N GLY A 169 -6.02 5.73 -25.31
CA GLY A 169 -6.16 6.33 -26.64
C GLY A 169 -5.12 5.89 -27.67
N LEU A 170 -4.33 4.84 -27.40
CA LEU A 170 -3.55 4.11 -28.40
C LEU A 170 -4.19 2.74 -28.64
N SER A 171 -4.22 2.30 -29.89
CA SER A 171 -4.89 1.06 -30.30
C SER A 171 -4.08 -0.22 -30.05
N GLY A 172 -2.84 -0.11 -29.58
CA GLY A 172 -1.92 -1.22 -29.35
C GLY A 172 -1.30 -1.23 -27.97
N VAL A 173 -0.52 -2.28 -27.71
CA VAL A 173 0.37 -2.38 -26.55
C VAL A 173 1.65 -1.61 -26.87
N GLU A 174 2.15 -0.84 -25.93
CA GLU A 174 3.39 -0.09 -26.03
C GLU A 174 4.40 -0.64 -25.03
N HIS A 175 5.59 -1.02 -25.50
CA HIS A 175 6.68 -1.44 -24.63
C HIS A 175 7.45 -0.20 -24.16
N LEU A 176 7.56 -0.03 -22.85
CA LEU A 176 8.10 1.18 -22.22
C LEU A 176 9.41 0.90 -21.49
N PHE A 177 10.27 1.91 -21.47
CA PHE A 177 11.58 1.85 -20.82
C PHE A 177 11.83 3.12 -20.01
N GLN A 178 12.47 2.98 -18.85
CA GLN A 178 12.91 4.12 -18.04
C GLN A 178 14.39 4.39 -18.28
N VAL A 179 14.74 5.66 -18.49
CA VAL A 179 16.15 6.08 -18.51
C VAL A 179 16.72 6.05 -17.11
N ARG A 180 17.87 5.41 -16.95
CA ARG A 180 18.67 5.42 -15.73
C ARG A 180 19.96 6.17 -15.97
N GLY A 181 20.51 6.76 -14.91
CA GLY A 181 21.77 7.47 -14.96
C GLY A 181 22.13 8.12 -13.64
N GLU A 182 23.37 8.53 -13.50
CA GLU A 182 23.83 9.26 -12.33
C GLU A 182 23.05 10.58 -12.17
N GLY A 183 22.58 10.87 -10.95
CA GLY A 183 21.78 12.04 -10.63
C GLY A 183 20.29 11.95 -11.00
N LEU A 184 19.82 10.80 -11.51
CA LEU A 184 18.38 10.53 -11.72
C LEU A 184 17.82 9.63 -10.62
N ALA A 185 16.55 9.82 -10.28
CA ALA A 185 15.82 8.89 -9.43
C ALA A 185 15.69 7.53 -10.15
N THR A 186 15.91 6.44 -9.42
CA THR A 186 15.94 5.08 -9.99
C THR A 186 14.69 4.27 -9.69
N THR A 187 13.97 4.60 -8.60
CA THR A 187 12.81 3.83 -8.11
C THR A 187 11.57 4.71 -8.16
N PHE A 188 10.55 4.22 -8.85
CA PHE A 188 9.24 4.86 -8.99
C PHE A 188 8.14 3.86 -8.71
N PRO A 189 6.93 4.34 -8.32
CA PRO A 189 5.73 3.48 -8.31
C PRO A 189 5.46 2.88 -9.70
N PRO A 190 4.59 1.85 -9.82
CA PRO A 190 4.15 1.34 -11.12
C PRO A 190 3.60 2.46 -12.02
N LEU A 191 3.84 2.35 -13.34
CA LEU A 191 3.36 3.34 -14.29
C LEU A 191 1.83 3.51 -14.24
N LYS A 192 1.35 4.73 -14.44
CA LYS A 192 -0.09 5.09 -14.47
C LYS A 192 -0.77 4.65 -15.78
N THR A 193 -0.62 3.38 -16.15
CA THR A 193 -1.15 2.84 -17.42
C THR A 193 -2.58 2.31 -17.25
N VAL A 194 -3.27 2.07 -18.37
CA VAL A 194 -4.60 1.44 -18.37
C VAL A 194 -4.55 0.01 -17.81
N ASN A 195 -3.37 -0.61 -17.82
CA ASN A 195 -3.11 -1.90 -17.18
C ASN A 195 -2.73 -1.79 -15.70
N ALA A 196 -2.46 -0.60 -15.18
CA ALA A 196 -2.42 -0.39 -13.74
C ALA A 196 -3.87 -0.50 -13.27
N VAL A 197 -4.24 -1.66 -12.75
CA VAL A 197 -5.54 -1.85 -12.10
C VAL A 197 -5.67 -0.76 -11.05
N PRO A 198 -6.73 0.06 -11.07
CA PRO A 198 -6.92 1.11 -10.08
C PRO A 198 -6.86 0.50 -8.67
N GLY A 199 -6.37 1.26 -7.70
CA GLY A 199 -6.30 0.76 -6.34
C GLY A 199 -5.33 1.53 -5.47
N ASN A 200 -5.36 1.23 -4.19
CA ASN A 200 -4.54 1.87 -3.17
C ASN A 200 -3.90 0.86 -2.21
N LEU A 201 -3.78 -0.42 -2.62
CA LEU A 201 -3.14 -1.41 -1.76
C LEU A 201 -1.71 -0.99 -1.41
N PRO A 202 -1.35 -0.98 -0.12
CA PRO A 202 0.00 -0.64 0.31
C PRO A 202 0.99 -1.74 -0.10
N VAL A 203 2.18 -1.32 -0.54
CA VAL A 203 3.31 -2.23 -0.74
C VAL A 203 3.76 -2.74 0.63
N GLN A 204 3.76 -4.07 0.81
CA GLN A 204 4.19 -4.68 2.06
C GLN A 204 5.71 -4.55 2.20
N ALA A 205 6.17 -3.83 3.22
CA ALA A 205 7.61 -3.61 3.48
C ALA A 205 8.34 -4.84 4.05
N THR A 206 7.58 -5.82 4.58
CA THR A 206 8.13 -7.05 5.18
C THR A 206 7.45 -8.27 4.56
N SER A 207 8.19 -9.38 4.48
CA SER A 207 7.67 -10.66 3.97
C SER A 207 6.44 -11.12 4.74
N PHE A 208 5.59 -11.85 4.04
CA PHE A 208 4.45 -12.56 4.62
C PHE A 208 4.89 -14.00 4.92
N VAL A 209 4.87 -14.38 6.19
CA VAL A 209 5.35 -15.68 6.65
C VAL A 209 4.20 -16.63 6.92
N GLY A 210 4.31 -17.84 6.43
CA GLY A 210 3.32 -18.92 6.63
C GLY A 210 2.00 -18.67 5.87
N ARG A 211 0.94 -19.39 6.27
CA ARG A 211 -0.47 -19.22 5.81
C ARG A 211 -0.68 -19.42 4.31
N THR A 212 0.18 -20.16 3.64
CA THR A 212 0.04 -20.40 2.19
C THR A 212 -1.29 -21.08 1.85
N GLU A 213 -1.71 -22.01 2.71
CA GLU A 213 -2.97 -22.72 2.53
C GLU A 213 -4.17 -21.82 2.78
N GLU A 214 -4.14 -21.02 3.85
CA GLU A 214 -5.21 -20.05 4.15
C GLU A 214 -5.36 -19.01 3.03
N ILE A 215 -4.25 -18.52 2.43
CA ILE A 215 -4.30 -17.63 1.27
C ILE A 215 -5.00 -18.32 0.10
N ARG A 216 -4.64 -19.58 -0.19
CA ARG A 216 -5.23 -20.33 -1.30
C ARG A 216 -6.72 -20.54 -1.10
N GLU A 217 -7.14 -20.95 0.09
CA GLU A 217 -8.54 -21.19 0.45
C GLU A 217 -9.34 -19.90 0.43
N LEU A 218 -8.84 -18.82 1.03
CA LEU A 218 -9.50 -17.50 1.01
C LEU A 218 -9.63 -16.94 -0.40
N THR A 219 -8.61 -17.10 -1.23
CA THR A 219 -8.67 -16.69 -2.64
C THR A 219 -9.81 -17.39 -3.38
N ASN A 220 -10.01 -18.69 -3.12
CA ASN A 220 -11.13 -19.43 -3.71
C ASN A 220 -12.48 -19.02 -3.14
N LEU A 221 -12.56 -18.79 -1.82
CA LEU A 221 -13.80 -18.33 -1.18
C LEU A 221 -14.24 -16.96 -1.67
N VAL A 222 -13.33 -16.02 -1.81
CA VAL A 222 -13.61 -14.68 -2.33
C VAL A 222 -14.14 -14.73 -3.77
N ARG A 223 -13.71 -15.68 -4.59
CA ARG A 223 -14.25 -15.86 -5.95
C ARG A 223 -15.68 -16.38 -5.96
N THR A 224 -16.11 -17.11 -4.92
CA THR A 224 -17.43 -17.75 -4.82
C THR A 224 -18.42 -16.98 -3.95
N HIS A 225 -17.92 -16.19 -3.01
CA HIS A 225 -18.73 -15.39 -2.08
C HIS A 225 -18.46 -13.91 -2.29
N ARG A 226 -19.52 -13.11 -2.27
CA ARG A 226 -19.41 -11.66 -2.51
C ARG A 226 -18.97 -10.88 -1.29
N LEU A 227 -19.14 -11.46 -0.11
CA LEU A 227 -18.67 -10.91 1.17
C LEU A 227 -18.05 -12.03 2.01
N VAL A 228 -16.78 -11.87 2.32
CA VAL A 228 -16.03 -12.72 3.25
C VAL A 228 -15.54 -11.85 4.41
N THR A 229 -15.90 -12.19 5.64
CA THR A 229 -15.45 -11.46 6.83
C THR A 229 -14.42 -12.28 7.59
N LEU A 230 -13.20 -11.75 7.66
CA LEU A 230 -12.12 -12.31 8.45
C LEU A 230 -12.33 -11.94 9.92
N THR A 231 -12.62 -12.93 10.76
CA THR A 231 -12.81 -12.72 12.20
C THR A 231 -11.60 -13.23 13.00
N GLY A 232 -11.43 -12.77 14.22
CA GLY A 232 -10.35 -13.21 15.11
C GLY A 232 -9.80 -12.12 16.01
N VAL A 233 -8.94 -12.53 16.93
CA VAL A 233 -8.34 -11.63 17.94
C VAL A 233 -7.52 -10.50 17.34
N GLY A 234 -7.37 -9.40 18.10
CA GLY A 234 -6.48 -8.30 17.74
C GLY A 234 -5.03 -8.76 17.59
N GLY A 235 -4.35 -8.30 16.52
CA GLY A 235 -2.94 -8.65 16.29
C GLY A 235 -2.68 -10.01 15.64
N VAL A 236 -3.72 -10.81 15.35
CA VAL A 236 -3.54 -12.14 14.70
C VAL A 236 -3.12 -12.02 13.22
N GLY A 237 -3.30 -10.85 12.60
CA GLY A 237 -2.88 -10.59 11.22
C GLY A 237 -4.01 -10.59 10.19
N LYS A 238 -5.28 -10.34 10.57
CA LYS A 238 -6.44 -10.26 9.66
C LYS A 238 -6.22 -9.30 8.49
N THR A 239 -5.91 -8.05 8.79
CA THR A 239 -5.64 -7.00 7.78
C THR A 239 -4.54 -7.41 6.83
N ARG A 240 -3.44 -7.96 7.34
CA ARG A 240 -2.30 -8.37 6.53
C ARG A 240 -2.64 -9.53 5.60
N LEU A 241 -3.43 -10.50 6.10
CA LEU A 241 -3.94 -11.62 5.31
C LEU A 241 -4.90 -11.13 4.22
N ALA A 242 -5.84 -10.22 4.56
CA ALA A 242 -6.76 -9.62 3.59
C ALA A 242 -6.02 -8.90 2.46
N ILE A 243 -5.01 -8.07 2.79
CA ILE A 243 -4.18 -7.37 1.79
C ILE A 243 -3.39 -8.36 0.92
N GLN A 244 -2.85 -9.44 1.50
CA GLN A 244 -2.11 -10.45 0.76
C GLN A 244 -3.00 -11.19 -0.26
N VAL A 245 -4.22 -11.57 0.14
CA VAL A 245 -5.22 -12.17 -0.77
C VAL A 245 -5.63 -11.17 -1.85
N ALA A 246 -5.93 -9.92 -1.47
CA ALA A 246 -6.31 -8.87 -2.38
C ALA A 246 -5.23 -8.57 -3.44
N ALA A 247 -3.96 -8.56 -3.04
CA ALA A 247 -2.83 -8.35 -3.95
C ALA A 247 -2.73 -9.45 -5.02
N GLY A 248 -3.03 -10.72 -4.66
CA GLY A 248 -3.08 -11.83 -5.62
C GLY A 248 -4.25 -11.76 -6.60
N LEU A 249 -5.31 -11.02 -6.26
CA LEU A 249 -6.53 -10.90 -7.05
C LEU A 249 -6.54 -9.67 -7.99
N VAL A 250 -5.55 -8.77 -7.91
CA VAL A 250 -5.47 -7.55 -8.74
C VAL A 250 -5.76 -7.80 -10.22
N PRO A 251 -5.24 -8.84 -10.89
CA PRO A 251 -5.52 -9.06 -12.32
C PRO A 251 -6.98 -9.40 -12.64
N GLU A 252 -7.77 -9.83 -11.65
CA GLU A 252 -9.16 -10.26 -11.82
C GLU A 252 -10.16 -9.10 -11.73
N PHE A 253 -9.75 -7.93 -11.19
CA PHE A 253 -10.60 -6.78 -10.91
C PHE A 253 -10.18 -5.54 -11.71
N PRO A 254 -10.62 -5.40 -12.96
CA PRO A 254 -10.19 -4.31 -13.85
C PRO A 254 -10.58 -2.91 -13.36
N ASP A 255 -11.64 -2.78 -12.55
CA ASP A 255 -12.08 -1.51 -11.97
C ASP A 255 -11.41 -1.20 -10.62
N GLY A 256 -10.53 -2.10 -10.15
CA GLY A 256 -9.64 -1.82 -9.04
C GLY A 256 -9.76 -2.73 -7.83
N VAL A 257 -8.69 -2.66 -7.01
CA VAL A 257 -8.60 -3.30 -5.69
C VAL A 257 -8.30 -2.21 -4.66
N TRP A 258 -9.22 -2.03 -3.72
CA TRP A 258 -9.24 -0.87 -2.83
C TRP A 258 -9.21 -1.29 -1.37
N LEU A 259 -8.30 -0.68 -0.60
CA LEU A 259 -8.28 -0.78 0.86
C LEU A 259 -8.99 0.44 1.45
N VAL A 260 -10.02 0.20 2.24
CA VAL A 260 -10.73 1.22 3.03
C VAL A 260 -10.45 0.95 4.51
N GLU A 261 -9.69 1.82 5.14
CA GLU A 261 -9.37 1.73 6.56
C GLU A 261 -10.42 2.48 7.38
N LEU A 262 -11.24 1.76 8.15
CA LEU A 262 -12.27 2.36 9.02
C LEU A 262 -11.75 2.74 10.40
N ALA A 263 -10.53 2.34 10.76
CA ALA A 263 -9.95 2.64 12.06
C ALA A 263 -9.95 4.13 12.46
N PRO A 264 -9.73 5.10 11.54
CA PRO A 264 -9.80 6.52 11.87
C PRO A 264 -11.22 7.07 11.97
N VAL A 265 -12.24 6.30 11.58
CA VAL A 265 -13.64 6.75 11.53
C VAL A 265 -14.26 6.61 12.92
N GLY A 266 -14.33 7.72 13.68
CA GLY A 266 -14.90 7.72 15.03
C GLY A 266 -16.42 7.80 15.07
N ASP A 267 -17.05 8.39 14.04
CA ASP A 267 -18.50 8.49 13.90
C ASP A 267 -19.01 7.45 12.89
N PRO A 268 -19.87 6.51 13.30
CA PRO A 268 -20.46 5.53 12.37
C PRO A 268 -21.14 6.16 11.15
N ALA A 269 -21.74 7.36 11.29
CA ALA A 269 -22.38 8.06 10.18
C ALA A 269 -21.39 8.47 9.07
N ALA A 270 -20.10 8.57 9.36
CA ALA A 270 -19.05 8.92 8.39
C ALA A 270 -18.51 7.73 7.59
N VAL A 271 -18.95 6.50 7.85
CA VAL A 271 -18.50 5.30 7.11
C VAL A 271 -18.75 5.42 5.60
N PRO A 272 -19.94 5.83 5.11
CA PRO A 272 -20.17 5.99 3.68
C PRO A 272 -19.25 7.04 3.03
N ASP A 273 -18.96 8.15 3.75
CA ASP A 273 -18.06 9.20 3.25
C ASP A 273 -16.61 8.72 3.15
N ALA A 274 -16.15 7.92 4.11
CA ALA A 274 -14.82 7.32 4.06
C ALA A 274 -14.66 6.40 2.85
N VAL A 275 -15.68 5.58 2.56
CA VAL A 275 -15.69 4.71 1.37
C VAL A 275 -15.77 5.53 0.08
N ALA A 276 -16.65 6.55 0.02
CA ALA A 276 -16.76 7.43 -1.15
C ALA A 276 -15.44 8.14 -1.45
N THR A 277 -14.80 8.70 -0.42
CA THR A 277 -13.50 9.39 -0.53
C THR A 277 -12.42 8.45 -1.05
N THR A 278 -12.30 7.26 -0.48
CA THR A 278 -11.30 6.27 -0.89
C THR A 278 -11.47 5.84 -2.34
N LEU A 279 -12.71 5.63 -2.77
CA LEU A 279 -13.04 5.20 -4.14
C LEU A 279 -13.11 6.37 -5.15
N GLY A 280 -12.89 7.62 -4.71
CA GLY A 280 -13.00 8.81 -5.55
C GLY A 280 -14.43 9.05 -6.08
N ILE A 281 -15.44 8.70 -5.30
CA ILE A 281 -16.85 8.85 -5.66
C ILE A 281 -17.36 10.20 -5.13
N THR A 282 -17.86 11.05 -6.03
CA THR A 282 -18.54 12.29 -5.64
C THR A 282 -20.00 12.01 -5.35
N PRO A 283 -20.52 12.33 -4.15
CA PRO A 283 -21.93 12.18 -3.82
C PRO A 283 -22.84 12.96 -4.79
N GLN A 284 -23.94 12.36 -5.19
CA GLN A 284 -24.91 12.98 -6.12
C GLN A 284 -25.91 13.85 -5.36
N ALA A 285 -26.21 15.03 -5.90
CA ALA A 285 -27.19 15.94 -5.31
C ALA A 285 -28.58 15.26 -5.19
N GLY A 286 -29.21 15.37 -4.03
CA GLY A 286 -30.50 14.76 -3.74
C GLY A 286 -30.49 13.28 -3.37
N MET A 287 -29.29 12.67 -3.22
CA MET A 287 -29.13 11.28 -2.77
C MET A 287 -28.28 11.21 -1.50
N THR A 288 -28.49 10.17 -0.70
CA THR A 288 -27.57 9.85 0.41
C THR A 288 -26.23 9.41 -0.14
N VAL A 289 -25.15 9.59 0.66
CA VAL A 289 -23.80 9.13 0.28
C VAL A 289 -23.79 7.62 0.04
N THR A 290 -24.47 6.83 0.88
CA THR A 290 -24.65 5.38 0.72
C THR A 290 -25.26 5.04 -0.64
N ALA A 291 -26.35 5.71 -1.03
CA ALA A 291 -26.99 5.47 -2.32
C ALA A 291 -26.10 5.90 -3.49
N SER A 292 -25.34 7.00 -3.34
CA SER A 292 -24.39 7.47 -4.35
C SER A 292 -23.25 6.46 -4.56
N VAL A 293 -22.71 5.89 -3.47
CA VAL A 293 -21.68 4.84 -3.52
C VAL A 293 -22.24 3.60 -4.22
N ALA A 294 -23.41 3.10 -3.79
CA ALA A 294 -24.01 1.91 -4.38
C ALA A 294 -24.29 2.07 -5.89
N ASN A 295 -24.76 3.25 -6.31
CA ASN A 295 -25.00 3.54 -7.73
C ASN A 295 -23.68 3.66 -8.53
N ALA A 296 -22.67 4.31 -7.98
CA ALA A 296 -21.38 4.46 -8.65
C ALA A 296 -20.64 3.13 -8.84
N LEU A 297 -20.91 2.16 -7.97
CA LEU A 297 -20.35 0.81 -8.05
C LEU A 297 -21.17 -0.13 -8.95
N ALA A 298 -22.38 0.26 -9.35
CA ALA A 298 -23.21 -0.55 -10.23
C ALA A 298 -22.48 -0.80 -11.58
N GLY A 299 -22.35 -2.07 -11.95
CA GLY A 299 -21.69 -2.50 -13.19
C GLY A 299 -20.15 -2.49 -13.14
N ARG A 300 -19.51 -2.06 -12.05
CA ARG A 300 -18.05 -2.16 -11.87
C ARG A 300 -17.66 -3.53 -11.32
N ARG A 301 -16.53 -4.04 -11.78
CA ARG A 301 -15.89 -5.25 -11.28
C ARG A 301 -14.68 -4.87 -10.44
N LEU A 302 -14.89 -4.62 -9.17
CA LEU A 302 -13.86 -4.19 -8.22
C LEU A 302 -13.87 -5.03 -6.94
N PHE A 303 -12.76 -5.00 -6.23
CA PHE A 303 -12.55 -5.67 -4.96
C PHE A 303 -12.30 -4.66 -3.85
N ILE A 304 -13.00 -4.79 -2.74
CA ILE A 304 -12.85 -3.92 -1.56
C ILE A 304 -12.31 -4.73 -0.39
N VAL A 305 -11.23 -4.26 0.22
CA VAL A 305 -10.80 -4.65 1.56
C VAL A 305 -11.33 -3.60 2.52
N LEU A 306 -12.33 -3.96 3.35
CA LEU A 306 -12.90 -3.08 4.37
C LEU A 306 -12.29 -3.44 5.72
N ASP A 307 -11.33 -2.64 6.18
CA ASP A 307 -10.51 -2.98 7.34
C ASP A 307 -11.01 -2.34 8.63
N ASN A 308 -11.00 -3.13 9.71
CA ASN A 308 -11.31 -2.70 11.07
C ASN A 308 -12.75 -2.25 11.28
N CYS A 309 -13.71 -3.13 10.95
CA CYS A 309 -15.15 -2.83 11.05
C CYS A 309 -15.71 -2.87 12.49
N GLU A 310 -14.98 -3.45 13.46
CA GLU A 310 -15.49 -3.84 14.77
C GLU A 310 -16.12 -2.71 15.62
N HIS A 311 -15.79 -1.46 15.37
CA HIS A 311 -16.32 -0.31 16.13
C HIS A 311 -17.43 0.46 15.38
N VAL A 312 -17.70 0.09 14.12
CA VAL A 312 -18.70 0.71 13.25
C VAL A 312 -19.51 -0.35 12.50
N ILE A 313 -19.74 -1.50 13.12
CA ILE A 313 -20.32 -2.71 12.49
C ILE A 313 -21.64 -2.40 11.80
N ASP A 314 -22.60 -1.77 12.48
CA ASP A 314 -23.93 -1.52 11.93
C ASP A 314 -23.87 -0.60 10.70
N ALA A 315 -23.07 0.48 10.75
CA ALA A 315 -22.93 1.38 9.60
C ALA A 315 -22.19 0.72 8.42
N ALA A 316 -21.21 -0.14 8.68
CA ALA A 316 -20.54 -0.94 7.65
C ALA A 316 -21.50 -1.96 7.03
N ALA A 317 -22.35 -2.61 7.84
CA ALA A 317 -23.36 -3.53 7.39
C ALA A 317 -24.41 -2.85 6.50
N ASP A 318 -24.96 -1.71 6.93
CA ASP A 318 -25.94 -0.93 6.16
C ASP A 318 -25.40 -0.51 4.79
N LEU A 319 -24.13 -0.06 4.76
CA LEU A 319 -23.46 0.30 3.50
C LEU A 319 -23.28 -0.92 2.59
N LEU A 320 -22.82 -2.05 3.14
CA LEU A 320 -22.59 -3.28 2.37
C LEU A 320 -23.91 -3.86 1.84
N ASP A 321 -24.97 -3.87 2.63
CA ASP A 321 -26.29 -4.29 2.19
C ASP A 321 -26.77 -3.45 1.00
N ALA A 322 -26.63 -2.11 1.07
CA ALA A 322 -26.99 -1.22 -0.03
C ALA A 322 -26.14 -1.45 -1.29
N VAL A 323 -24.84 -1.68 -1.16
CA VAL A 323 -23.93 -1.96 -2.27
C VAL A 323 -24.22 -3.33 -2.87
N LEU A 324 -24.30 -4.38 -2.05
CA LEU A 324 -24.49 -5.75 -2.50
C LEU A 324 -25.88 -5.98 -3.12
N ALA A 325 -26.90 -5.22 -2.73
CA ALA A 325 -28.22 -5.26 -3.35
C ALA A 325 -28.23 -4.70 -4.78
N ARG A 326 -27.31 -3.77 -5.12
CA ARG A 326 -27.28 -3.08 -6.43
C ARG A 326 -26.19 -3.57 -7.37
N THR A 327 -25.26 -4.38 -6.90
CA THR A 327 -24.13 -4.88 -7.68
C THR A 327 -24.11 -6.41 -7.65
N SER A 328 -23.64 -7.04 -8.73
CA SER A 328 -23.36 -8.49 -8.78
C SER A 328 -21.88 -8.79 -8.93
N THR A 329 -21.05 -7.79 -9.21
CA THR A 329 -19.64 -7.91 -9.61
C THR A 329 -18.66 -7.29 -8.61
N VAL A 330 -19.17 -6.63 -7.57
CA VAL A 330 -18.38 -6.15 -6.43
C VAL A 330 -18.17 -7.29 -5.45
N GLN A 331 -16.92 -7.50 -5.04
CA GLN A 331 -16.54 -8.46 -4.00
C GLN A 331 -15.86 -7.73 -2.86
N VAL A 332 -16.11 -8.19 -1.64
CA VAL A 332 -15.62 -7.56 -0.42
C VAL A 332 -14.98 -8.59 0.49
N ILE A 333 -13.81 -8.27 1.01
CA ILE A 333 -13.25 -8.91 2.18
C ILE A 333 -13.25 -7.90 3.33
N ALA A 334 -13.93 -8.22 4.40
CA ALA A 334 -13.97 -7.37 5.60
C ALA A 334 -13.05 -7.96 6.68
N THR A 335 -12.48 -7.11 7.52
CA THR A 335 -11.82 -7.54 8.76
C THR A 335 -12.57 -6.99 9.95
N SER A 336 -12.88 -7.85 10.89
CA SER A 336 -13.58 -7.51 12.11
C SER A 336 -13.24 -8.49 13.22
N ARG A 337 -13.73 -8.28 14.41
CA ARG A 337 -13.64 -9.26 15.50
C ARG A 337 -14.81 -10.22 15.50
N GLU A 338 -15.94 -9.77 15.03
CA GLU A 338 -17.16 -10.54 14.83
C GLU A 338 -17.71 -10.32 13.42
N GLY A 339 -18.72 -11.12 13.03
CA GLY A 339 -19.42 -10.96 11.76
C GLY A 339 -20.19 -9.66 11.66
N LEU A 340 -20.34 -9.14 10.44
CA LEU A 340 -21.09 -7.92 10.15
C LEU A 340 -22.61 -8.16 10.12
N ARG A 341 -23.06 -9.43 10.09
CA ARG A 341 -24.47 -9.85 10.05
C ARG A 341 -25.21 -9.43 8.76
N VAL A 342 -24.48 -9.30 7.66
CA VAL A 342 -24.99 -8.98 6.33
C VAL A 342 -25.46 -10.25 5.63
N GLY A 343 -26.55 -10.16 4.87
CA GLY A 343 -27.07 -11.31 4.13
C GLY A 343 -26.05 -11.86 3.12
N GLY A 344 -25.76 -13.17 3.19
CA GLY A 344 -24.79 -13.85 2.32
C GLY A 344 -23.33 -13.68 2.75
N GLU A 345 -23.08 -13.15 3.94
CA GLU A 345 -21.75 -13.08 4.55
C GLU A 345 -21.18 -14.48 4.80
N PHE A 346 -19.92 -14.69 4.46
CA PHE A 346 -19.17 -15.88 4.82
C PHE A 346 -18.14 -15.52 5.91
N LEU A 347 -18.26 -16.15 7.08
CA LEU A 347 -17.34 -15.92 8.19
C LEU A 347 -16.12 -16.83 8.08
N TRP A 348 -14.93 -16.24 8.09
CA TRP A 348 -13.65 -16.94 8.13
C TRP A 348 -12.88 -16.60 9.40
N PRO A 349 -12.79 -17.52 10.38
CA PRO A 349 -12.01 -17.30 11.58
C PRO A 349 -10.51 -17.43 11.28
N VAL A 350 -9.77 -16.34 11.50
CA VAL A 350 -8.30 -16.32 11.37
C VAL A 350 -7.67 -16.83 12.65
N SER A 351 -7.08 -18.01 12.57
CA SER A 351 -6.35 -18.63 13.69
C SER A 351 -5.02 -17.94 13.95
N SER A 352 -4.46 -18.11 15.16
CA SER A 352 -3.07 -17.79 15.46
C SER A 352 -2.12 -18.62 14.58
N LEU A 353 -0.88 -18.16 14.44
CA LEU A 353 0.15 -18.95 13.74
C LEU A 353 0.39 -20.28 14.46
N ASP A 354 0.64 -21.31 13.67
CA ASP A 354 0.95 -22.63 14.24
C ASP A 354 2.19 -22.56 15.13
N VAL A 355 2.07 -23.17 16.33
CA VAL A 355 3.15 -23.34 17.30
C VAL A 355 3.44 -24.83 17.56
N LYS A 356 2.57 -25.75 17.10
CA LYS A 356 2.64 -27.18 17.43
C LYS A 356 3.77 -27.91 16.71
N ALA A 357 4.17 -27.38 15.53
CA ALA A 357 5.32 -27.94 14.79
C ALA A 357 6.69 -27.57 15.41
N GLY A 358 6.71 -26.98 16.61
CA GLY A 358 7.94 -26.61 17.31
C GLY A 358 8.82 -25.68 16.50
N ALA A 359 10.10 -26.00 16.35
CA ALA A 359 11.07 -25.17 15.62
C ALA A 359 10.73 -24.95 14.12
N ALA A 360 9.93 -25.83 13.51
CA ALA A 360 9.48 -25.72 12.12
C ALA A 360 8.14 -24.98 11.98
N SER A 361 7.59 -24.42 13.05
CA SER A 361 6.31 -23.74 13.03
C SER A 361 6.39 -22.35 12.38
N ALA A 362 5.30 -21.90 11.78
CA ALA A 362 5.19 -20.57 11.19
C ALA A 362 5.42 -19.44 12.21
N ALA A 363 5.08 -19.67 13.47
CA ALA A 363 5.33 -18.74 14.56
C ALA A 363 6.83 -18.55 14.82
N VAL A 364 7.60 -19.64 14.84
CA VAL A 364 9.07 -19.61 15.00
C VAL A 364 9.74 -18.99 13.76
N GLU A 365 9.28 -19.35 12.57
CA GLU A 365 9.77 -18.76 11.32
C GLU A 365 9.60 -17.23 11.32
N LEU A 366 8.41 -16.73 11.70
CA LEU A 366 8.14 -15.30 11.84
C LEU A 366 9.08 -14.65 12.86
N PHE A 367 9.24 -15.25 14.04
CA PHE A 367 10.13 -14.74 15.07
C PHE A 367 11.57 -14.59 14.54
N VAL A 368 12.11 -15.65 13.94
CA VAL A 368 13.51 -15.67 13.46
C VAL A 368 13.72 -14.63 12.35
N GLU A 369 12.78 -14.51 11.42
CA GLU A 369 12.86 -13.53 10.35
C GLU A 369 12.85 -12.09 10.89
N ARG A 370 11.92 -11.76 11.79
CA ARG A 370 11.86 -10.43 12.41
C ARG A 370 13.04 -10.14 13.32
N ALA A 371 13.53 -11.15 14.03
CA ALA A 371 14.74 -11.02 14.85
C ALA A 371 15.98 -10.73 13.98
N ARG A 372 16.11 -11.37 12.82
CA ARG A 372 17.20 -11.09 11.85
C ARG A 372 17.09 -9.69 11.27
N ALA A 373 15.90 -9.21 10.96
CA ALA A 373 15.67 -7.84 10.49
C ALA A 373 16.06 -6.80 11.56
N ALA A 374 15.81 -7.09 12.84
CA ALA A 374 16.15 -6.21 13.96
C ALA A 374 17.64 -6.30 14.35
N LYS A 375 18.25 -7.48 14.28
CA LYS A 375 19.63 -7.77 14.64
C LYS A 375 20.30 -8.61 13.55
N PRO A 376 21.01 -8.00 12.60
CA PRO A 376 21.78 -8.75 11.60
C PRO A 376 22.72 -9.78 12.28
N GLY A 377 22.68 -11.01 11.79
CA GLY A 377 23.44 -12.12 12.40
C GLY A 377 22.73 -12.87 13.52
N PHE A 378 21.47 -12.52 13.86
CA PHE A 378 20.67 -13.35 14.77
C PHE A 378 20.50 -14.75 14.18
N SER A 379 20.80 -15.74 14.99
CA SER A 379 20.57 -17.16 14.66
C SER A 379 20.13 -17.90 15.93
N ALA A 380 19.09 -18.68 15.83
CA ALA A 380 18.64 -19.60 16.91
C ALA A 380 19.35 -20.94 16.77
N ASN A 381 20.70 -20.93 16.57
CA ASN A 381 21.48 -22.10 16.21
C ASN A 381 21.91 -22.93 17.41
N THR A 382 21.77 -22.44 18.64
CA THR A 382 21.98 -23.27 19.84
C THR A 382 20.65 -23.94 20.18
N ASP A 383 20.72 -25.19 20.65
CA ASP A 383 19.52 -25.92 21.12
C ASP A 383 18.76 -25.10 22.19
N ALA A 384 19.47 -24.40 23.06
CA ALA A 384 18.89 -23.54 24.08
C ALA A 384 18.12 -22.33 23.50
N ASP A 385 18.66 -21.65 22.50
CA ASP A 385 17.97 -20.52 21.86
C ASP A 385 16.76 -20.98 21.04
N GLY A 386 16.86 -22.10 20.32
CA GLY A 386 15.75 -22.71 19.60
C GLY A 386 14.59 -23.11 20.51
N ILE A 387 14.90 -23.73 21.65
CA ILE A 387 13.92 -24.08 22.68
C ILE A 387 13.28 -22.81 23.25
N ALA A 388 14.08 -21.79 23.59
CA ALA A 388 13.57 -20.54 24.15
C ALA A 388 12.66 -19.79 23.15
N VAL A 389 13.02 -19.72 21.87
CA VAL A 389 12.18 -19.10 20.82
C VAL A 389 10.86 -19.85 20.65
N THR A 390 10.90 -21.19 20.64
CA THR A 390 9.69 -22.01 20.54
C THR A 390 8.76 -21.77 21.73
N GLU A 391 9.31 -21.74 22.95
CA GLU A 391 8.54 -21.47 24.16
C GLU A 391 7.99 -20.02 24.19
N ILE A 392 8.75 -19.02 23.71
CA ILE A 392 8.27 -17.64 23.53
C ILE A 392 7.04 -17.63 22.62
N CYS A 393 7.12 -18.26 21.44
CA CYS A 393 6.02 -18.29 20.48
C CYS A 393 4.78 -18.98 21.06
N THR A 394 4.97 -20.07 21.83
CA THR A 394 3.90 -20.80 22.51
C THR A 394 3.22 -19.93 23.57
N ARG A 395 3.98 -19.27 24.44
CA ARG A 395 3.44 -18.35 25.48
C ARG A 395 2.80 -17.08 24.92
N LEU A 396 3.10 -16.75 23.68
CA LEU A 396 2.46 -15.65 22.96
C LEU A 396 1.29 -16.13 22.08
N ASP A 397 0.81 -17.36 22.29
CA ASP A 397 -0.35 -17.95 21.62
C ASP A 397 -0.25 -17.96 20.08
N GLY A 398 0.95 -17.85 19.50
CA GLY A 398 1.14 -17.70 18.06
C GLY A 398 0.59 -16.37 17.50
N ILE A 399 0.30 -15.37 18.35
CA ILE A 399 -0.21 -14.06 17.91
C ILE A 399 0.89 -13.29 17.18
N ALA A 400 0.72 -13.06 15.87
CA ALA A 400 1.73 -12.46 15.00
C ALA A 400 2.31 -11.14 15.56
N LEU A 401 1.46 -10.21 16.00
CA LEU A 401 1.89 -8.93 16.59
C LEU A 401 2.76 -9.13 17.83
N ALA A 402 2.36 -10.06 18.72
CA ALA A 402 3.11 -10.35 19.93
C ALA A 402 4.50 -10.94 19.62
N ILE A 403 4.56 -11.82 18.63
CA ILE A 403 5.81 -12.43 18.15
C ILE A 403 6.73 -11.36 17.54
N GLU A 404 6.21 -10.47 16.69
CA GLU A 404 7.00 -9.37 16.09
C GLU A 404 7.56 -8.42 17.17
N LEU A 405 6.77 -8.09 18.19
CA LEU A 405 7.20 -7.26 19.30
C LEU A 405 8.28 -7.96 20.16
N ALA A 406 8.16 -9.26 20.37
CA ALA A 406 9.18 -10.05 21.08
C ALA A 406 10.47 -10.17 20.27
N ALA A 407 10.38 -10.45 18.98
CA ALA A 407 11.52 -10.53 18.08
C ALA A 407 12.31 -9.21 17.99
N ALA A 408 11.62 -8.07 18.04
CA ALA A 408 12.27 -6.75 18.07
C ALA A 408 13.16 -6.55 19.32
N ARG A 409 12.91 -7.28 20.43
CA ARG A 409 13.75 -7.24 21.64
C ARG A 409 15.11 -7.91 21.47
N MET A 410 15.31 -8.70 20.42
CA MET A 410 16.58 -9.35 20.14
C MET A 410 17.75 -8.37 19.90
N VAL A 411 17.46 -7.12 19.67
CA VAL A 411 18.48 -6.04 19.62
C VAL A 411 19.22 -5.92 20.96
N SER A 412 18.49 -6.05 22.09
CA SER A 412 19.01 -5.74 23.42
C SER A 412 18.95 -6.91 24.41
N MET A 413 18.32 -8.03 24.03
CA MET A 413 18.12 -9.19 24.90
C MET A 413 18.41 -10.50 24.14
N SER A 414 18.76 -11.56 24.88
CA SER A 414 18.77 -12.93 24.37
C SER A 414 17.36 -13.54 24.41
N PRO A 415 17.09 -14.63 23.66
CA PRO A 415 15.82 -15.36 23.74
C PRO A 415 15.47 -15.80 25.18
N SER A 416 16.44 -16.31 25.92
CA SER A 416 16.25 -16.75 27.31
C SER A 416 15.89 -15.60 28.25
N GLU A 417 16.46 -14.40 28.05
CA GLU A 417 16.11 -13.22 28.85
C GLU A 417 14.71 -12.69 28.56
N VAL A 418 14.27 -12.75 27.27
CA VAL A 418 12.89 -12.41 26.90
C VAL A 418 11.93 -13.40 27.51
N LEU A 419 12.23 -14.71 27.40
CA LEU A 419 11.40 -15.79 27.96
C LEU A 419 11.20 -15.61 29.48
N ALA A 420 12.27 -15.32 30.23
CA ALA A 420 12.20 -15.10 31.67
C ALA A 420 11.31 -13.90 32.08
N ARG A 421 11.13 -12.90 31.17
CA ARG A 421 10.33 -11.70 31.42
C ARG A 421 8.93 -11.73 30.83
N LEU A 422 8.53 -12.81 30.15
CA LEU A 422 7.20 -12.92 29.53
C LEU A 422 6.05 -12.95 30.54
N ASN A 423 6.30 -13.20 31.83
CA ASN A 423 5.27 -13.07 32.87
C ASN A 423 4.74 -11.63 33.00
N ASP A 424 5.57 -10.63 32.64
CA ASP A 424 5.17 -9.20 32.55
C ASP A 424 5.16 -8.74 31.07
N ARG A 425 4.50 -9.53 30.20
CA ARG A 425 4.52 -9.35 28.73
C ARG A 425 4.02 -7.99 28.26
N PHE A 426 3.06 -7.40 28.96
CA PHE A 426 2.51 -6.11 28.59
C PHE A 426 3.49 -4.94 28.81
N ARG A 427 4.44 -5.07 29.76
CA ARG A 427 5.54 -4.12 29.92
C ARG A 427 6.69 -4.38 28.96
N LEU A 428 6.95 -5.66 28.69
CA LEU A 428 8.03 -6.07 27.78
C LEU A 428 7.71 -5.71 26.31
N LEU A 429 6.49 -5.97 25.86
CA LEU A 429 6.09 -5.91 24.45
C LEU A 429 5.50 -4.55 24.10
N THR A 430 6.37 -3.54 23.97
CA THR A 430 6.04 -2.19 23.49
C THR A 430 6.74 -1.95 22.16
N GLY A 431 6.02 -1.41 21.17
CA GLY A 431 6.54 -1.15 19.83
C GLY A 431 7.24 0.20 19.67
N SER A 432 7.75 0.48 18.48
CA SER A 432 8.34 1.76 18.12
C SER A 432 7.26 2.83 17.91
N ARG A 433 7.63 4.14 18.05
CA ARG A 433 6.70 5.30 17.97
C ARG A 433 6.04 5.54 16.60
N ARG A 434 6.35 4.74 15.56
CA ARG A 434 5.80 4.89 14.19
C ARG A 434 4.79 3.77 13.92
N GLY A 435 3.51 4.08 13.97
CA GLY A 435 2.39 3.16 13.69
C GLY A 435 1.10 3.63 14.34
N LEU A 436 -0.03 3.02 13.97
CA LEU A 436 -1.31 3.26 14.64
C LEU A 436 -1.18 2.87 16.11
N GLU A 437 -1.66 3.70 17.04
CA GLU A 437 -1.50 3.53 18.50
C GLU A 437 -1.91 2.13 18.98
N ARG A 438 -3.00 1.58 18.42
CA ARG A 438 -3.50 0.23 18.75
C ARG A 438 -2.52 -0.91 18.41
N HIS A 439 -1.57 -0.70 17.49
CA HIS A 439 -0.54 -1.68 17.11
C HIS A 439 0.81 -1.43 17.78
N GLN A 440 0.93 -0.36 18.58
CA GLN A 440 2.20 -0.02 19.22
C GLN A 440 2.53 -0.94 20.40
N THR A 441 1.53 -1.53 21.05
CA THR A 441 1.73 -2.49 22.14
C THR A 441 0.69 -3.61 22.08
N LEU A 442 1.10 -4.79 22.55
CA LEU A 442 0.17 -5.91 22.73
C LEU A 442 -0.98 -5.54 23.68
N ARG A 443 -0.68 -4.74 24.71
CA ARG A 443 -1.69 -4.27 25.67
C ARG A 443 -2.77 -3.43 24.98
N HIS A 444 -2.39 -2.49 24.09
CA HIS A 444 -3.37 -1.68 23.38
C HIS A 444 -4.26 -2.51 22.45
N ALA A 445 -3.71 -3.54 21.80
CA ALA A 445 -4.50 -4.42 20.95
C ALA A 445 -5.57 -5.20 21.73
N VAL A 446 -5.26 -5.65 22.95
CA VAL A 446 -6.24 -6.33 23.82
C VAL A 446 -7.17 -5.33 24.49
N GLN A 447 -6.64 -4.19 24.98
CA GLN A 447 -7.41 -3.11 25.61
C GLN A 447 -8.53 -2.61 24.69
N TRP A 448 -8.24 -2.33 23.44
CA TRP A 448 -9.23 -1.94 22.44
C TRP A 448 -10.38 -2.97 22.31
N SER A 449 -10.06 -4.28 22.39
CA SER A 449 -11.07 -5.33 22.39
C SER A 449 -11.97 -5.27 23.60
N TYR A 450 -11.35 -5.04 24.75
CA TYR A 450 -12.03 -4.98 26.04
C TYR A 450 -12.95 -3.76 26.18
N GLU A 451 -12.55 -2.63 25.59
CA GLU A 451 -13.34 -1.38 25.62
C GLU A 451 -14.66 -1.48 24.83
N LEU A 452 -14.72 -2.35 23.83
CA LEU A 452 -15.93 -2.62 23.04
C LEU A 452 -16.92 -3.60 23.72
N LEU A 453 -16.59 -4.12 24.90
CA LEU A 453 -17.46 -5.00 25.67
C LEU A 453 -18.48 -4.20 26.48
N THR A 454 -19.68 -4.78 26.64
CA THR A 454 -20.64 -4.34 27.64
C THR A 454 -20.09 -4.60 29.05
N ASP A 455 -20.69 -3.99 30.05
CA ASP A 455 -20.24 -4.19 31.44
C ASP A 455 -20.40 -5.65 31.89
N ASP A 456 -21.49 -6.31 31.49
CA ASP A 456 -21.75 -7.72 31.79
C ASP A 456 -20.73 -8.63 31.11
N GLU A 457 -20.40 -8.38 29.84
CA GLU A 457 -19.35 -9.12 29.12
C GLU A 457 -17.97 -8.95 29.75
N ARG A 458 -17.65 -7.73 30.25
CA ARG A 458 -16.40 -7.48 30.99
C ARG A 458 -16.34 -8.30 32.28
N VAL A 459 -17.44 -8.33 33.02
CA VAL A 459 -17.53 -9.14 34.24
C VAL A 459 -17.30 -10.63 33.94
N VAL A 460 -17.99 -11.17 32.94
CA VAL A 460 -17.82 -12.60 32.55
C VAL A 460 -16.39 -12.89 32.09
N LEU A 461 -15.79 -12.01 31.24
CA LEU A 461 -14.41 -12.19 30.78
C LEU A 461 -13.38 -12.14 31.92
N GLN A 462 -13.57 -11.21 32.87
CA GLN A 462 -12.72 -11.11 34.07
C GLN A 462 -12.79 -12.37 34.90
N HIS A 463 -13.99 -12.89 35.19
CA HIS A 463 -14.16 -14.12 35.97
C HIS A 463 -13.66 -15.36 35.20
N ALA A 464 -13.83 -15.39 33.88
CA ALA A 464 -13.30 -16.48 33.05
C ALA A 464 -11.76 -16.60 33.13
N SER A 465 -11.05 -15.52 33.47
CA SER A 465 -9.58 -15.50 33.54
C SER A 465 -9.01 -16.39 34.65
N VAL A 466 -9.81 -16.77 35.68
CA VAL A 466 -9.38 -17.64 36.78
C VAL A 466 -9.22 -19.11 36.34
N PHE A 467 -9.81 -19.50 35.22
CA PHE A 467 -9.72 -20.85 34.69
C PHE A 467 -8.47 -21.01 33.82
N ALA A 468 -7.42 -21.64 34.36
CA ALA A 468 -6.15 -21.80 33.62
C ALA A 468 -6.28 -22.69 32.39
N ASP A 469 -7.07 -23.78 32.46
CA ASP A 469 -7.23 -24.80 31.41
C ASP A 469 -8.57 -24.71 30.68
N GLY A 470 -9.25 -23.56 30.78
CA GLY A 470 -10.59 -23.34 30.21
C GLY A 470 -11.71 -23.87 31.13
N PHE A 471 -12.96 -23.59 30.72
CA PHE A 471 -14.15 -23.80 31.54
C PHE A 471 -15.31 -24.39 30.73
N ASN A 472 -16.35 -24.86 31.40
CA ASN A 472 -17.65 -25.14 30.82
C ASN A 472 -18.69 -24.14 31.30
N LEU A 473 -19.86 -24.11 30.66
CA LEU A 473 -20.93 -23.14 30.98
C LEU A 473 -21.31 -23.20 32.47
N GLY A 474 -21.49 -24.39 33.02
CA GLY A 474 -21.85 -24.52 34.45
C GLY A 474 -20.79 -23.96 35.39
N GLY A 475 -19.50 -24.10 35.09
CA GLY A 475 -18.41 -23.55 35.91
C GLY A 475 -18.42 -22.04 35.98
N ILE A 476 -18.57 -21.36 34.84
CA ILE A 476 -18.62 -19.89 34.78
C ILE A 476 -19.94 -19.35 35.38
N THR A 477 -21.08 -20.04 35.17
CA THR A 477 -22.36 -19.68 35.79
C THR A 477 -22.28 -19.79 37.30
N HIS A 478 -21.60 -20.83 37.83
CA HIS A 478 -21.41 -20.95 39.27
C HIS A 478 -20.53 -19.85 39.86
N LEU A 479 -19.55 -19.37 39.11
CA LEU A 479 -18.66 -18.28 39.56
C LEU A 479 -19.36 -16.92 39.47
N CYS A 480 -20.20 -16.71 38.44
CA CYS A 480 -20.94 -15.44 38.21
C CYS A 480 -22.42 -15.62 38.62
N GLN A 481 -22.70 -15.79 39.91
CA GLN A 481 -24.04 -16.15 40.44
C GLN A 481 -25.14 -15.10 40.19
N TYR A 482 -24.84 -13.95 39.62
CA TYR A 482 -25.83 -12.89 39.34
C TYR A 482 -26.48 -13.07 37.95
N PHE A 483 -25.99 -13.98 37.12
CA PHE A 483 -26.57 -14.30 35.83
C PHE A 483 -27.22 -15.67 35.86
N ASP A 484 -28.41 -15.80 35.30
CA ASP A 484 -28.98 -17.11 35.03
C ASP A 484 -28.24 -17.83 33.88
N GLU A 485 -28.50 -19.13 33.72
CA GLU A 485 -27.76 -19.97 32.76
C GLU A 485 -27.96 -19.52 31.30
N TYR A 486 -29.15 -19.00 30.94
CA TYR A 486 -29.42 -18.55 29.58
C TYR A 486 -28.71 -17.21 29.28
N VAL A 487 -28.77 -16.27 30.19
CA VAL A 487 -28.02 -15.01 30.10
C VAL A 487 -26.52 -15.29 30.00
N MET A 488 -26.00 -16.21 30.83
CA MET A 488 -24.59 -16.60 30.78
C MET A 488 -24.23 -17.22 29.44
N LEU A 489 -25.09 -18.06 28.84
CA LEU A 489 -24.88 -18.63 27.52
C LEU A 489 -24.76 -17.54 26.45
N ASP A 490 -25.66 -16.56 26.47
CA ASP A 490 -25.66 -15.45 25.52
C ASP A 490 -24.38 -14.59 25.66
N LEU A 491 -23.96 -14.31 26.89
CA LEU A 491 -22.73 -13.55 27.17
C LEU A 491 -21.47 -14.29 26.71
N VAL A 492 -21.37 -15.59 27.00
CA VAL A 492 -20.24 -16.42 26.55
C VAL A 492 -20.24 -16.54 25.04
N ASP A 493 -21.40 -16.75 24.40
CA ASP A 493 -21.51 -16.80 22.94
C ASP A 493 -21.11 -15.46 22.30
N SER A 494 -21.50 -14.33 22.91
CA SER A 494 -21.04 -13.01 22.47
C SER A 494 -19.52 -12.86 22.57
N LEU A 495 -18.90 -13.30 23.67
CA LEU A 495 -17.44 -13.27 23.81
C LEU A 495 -16.74 -14.20 22.80
N VAL A 496 -17.35 -15.34 22.45
CA VAL A 496 -16.85 -16.22 21.38
C VAL A 496 -16.95 -15.51 20.03
N ARG A 497 -18.09 -14.90 19.70
CA ARG A 497 -18.25 -14.11 18.46
C ARG A 497 -17.23 -12.98 18.37
N LYS A 498 -16.95 -12.28 19.48
CA LYS A 498 -15.94 -11.20 19.56
C LYS A 498 -14.50 -11.71 19.59
N SER A 499 -14.30 -13.03 19.42
CA SER A 499 -12.98 -13.69 19.38
C SER A 499 -12.14 -13.48 20.64
N LEU A 500 -12.76 -13.28 21.79
CA LEU A 500 -12.10 -13.17 23.09
C LEU A 500 -12.11 -14.49 23.89
N VAL A 501 -13.07 -15.36 23.57
CA VAL A 501 -13.17 -16.72 24.10
C VAL A 501 -13.15 -17.69 22.92
N THR A 502 -12.49 -18.82 23.08
CA THR A 502 -12.51 -19.93 22.11
C THR A 502 -13.48 -21.01 22.59
N ALA A 503 -14.21 -21.63 21.66
CA ALA A 503 -15.08 -22.76 21.95
C ALA A 503 -14.57 -24.01 21.23
N GLN A 504 -14.42 -25.11 21.96
CA GLN A 504 -14.01 -26.41 21.42
C GLN A 504 -15.06 -27.46 21.78
N GLN A 505 -15.57 -28.15 20.78
CA GLN A 505 -16.51 -29.26 20.98
C GLN A 505 -15.73 -30.58 21.13
N SER A 506 -15.93 -31.28 22.21
CA SER A 506 -15.34 -32.60 22.46
C SER A 506 -16.37 -33.50 23.11
N ALA A 507 -16.58 -34.68 22.55
CA ALA A 507 -17.42 -35.77 23.12
C ALA A 507 -18.82 -35.27 23.59
N GLY A 508 -19.47 -34.37 22.85
CA GLY A 508 -20.83 -33.89 23.16
C GLY A 508 -20.90 -32.78 24.20
N THR A 509 -19.75 -32.24 24.65
CA THR A 509 -19.68 -31.08 25.53
C THR A 509 -18.87 -29.96 24.87
N THR A 510 -19.27 -28.68 25.09
CA THR A 510 -18.50 -27.53 24.67
C THR A 510 -17.61 -27.08 25.82
N ARG A 511 -16.31 -26.95 25.56
CA ARG A 511 -15.34 -26.35 26.46
C ARG A 511 -14.90 -25.00 25.93
N TYR A 512 -14.88 -24.01 26.79
CA TYR A 512 -14.47 -22.64 26.47
C TYR A 512 -13.07 -22.39 27.02
N GLY A 513 -12.30 -21.53 26.33
CA GLY A 513 -10.95 -21.19 26.77
C GLY A 513 -10.59 -19.76 26.37
N LEU A 514 -9.61 -19.20 27.05
CA LEU A 514 -9.00 -17.93 26.69
C LEU A 514 -7.58 -18.15 26.18
N LEU A 515 -7.17 -17.37 25.18
CA LEU A 515 -5.75 -17.25 24.86
C LEU A 515 -5.02 -16.70 26.08
N GLU A 516 -3.83 -17.18 26.35
CA GLU A 516 -3.06 -16.82 27.54
C GLU A 516 -2.83 -15.30 27.65
N THR A 517 -2.68 -14.64 26.52
CA THR A 517 -2.56 -13.18 26.42
C THR A 517 -3.84 -12.46 26.88
N ILE A 518 -5.02 -12.97 26.49
CA ILE A 518 -6.32 -12.41 26.91
C ILE A 518 -6.59 -12.73 28.36
N ARG A 519 -6.30 -13.98 28.79
CA ARG A 519 -6.46 -14.42 30.17
C ARG A 519 -5.70 -13.51 31.13
N LYS A 520 -4.41 -13.26 30.83
CA LYS A 520 -3.56 -12.42 31.69
C LYS A 520 -4.04 -10.96 31.75
N PHE A 521 -4.52 -10.43 30.62
CA PHE A 521 -5.11 -9.10 30.60
C PHE A 521 -6.38 -9.01 31.46
N ALA A 522 -7.29 -9.99 31.32
CA ALA A 522 -8.54 -10.05 32.09
C ALA A 522 -8.30 -10.24 33.58
N GLU A 523 -7.28 -11.05 33.96
CA GLU A 523 -6.81 -11.21 35.34
C GLU A 523 -6.30 -9.88 35.94
N ASP A 524 -5.50 -9.11 35.17
CA ASP A 524 -5.05 -7.77 35.60
C ASP A 524 -6.23 -6.82 35.80
N GLN A 525 -7.28 -6.88 34.94
CA GLN A 525 -8.50 -6.08 35.11
C GLN A 525 -9.29 -6.52 36.35
N LEU A 526 -9.44 -7.82 36.58
CA LEU A 526 -10.10 -8.36 37.78
C LEU A 526 -9.40 -7.90 39.06
N ALA A 527 -8.07 -7.97 39.09
CA ALA A 527 -7.26 -7.50 40.22
C ALA A 527 -7.45 -5.99 40.50
N ALA A 528 -7.60 -5.17 39.44
CA ALA A 528 -7.80 -3.73 39.52
C ALA A 528 -9.20 -3.34 40.10
N THR A 529 -10.21 -4.20 39.89
CA THR A 529 -11.57 -3.99 40.42
C THR A 529 -11.73 -4.35 41.89
N GLY A 530 -10.73 -5.00 42.51
CA GLY A 530 -10.76 -5.40 43.92
C GLY A 530 -11.71 -6.58 44.23
N ASN A 531 -12.27 -7.23 43.24
CA ASN A 531 -13.21 -8.36 43.35
C ASN A 531 -12.50 -9.73 43.46
N ILE A 532 -11.28 -9.76 43.99
CA ILE A 532 -10.60 -11.01 44.36
C ILE A 532 -11.00 -11.35 45.81
N GLY A 533 -12.14 -11.97 45.98
CA GLY A 533 -12.59 -12.48 47.23
C GLY A 533 -13.15 -13.88 47.10
#